data_39a09bb56439eb3c64465fbb0730a83c
#
_entry.id   39a09bb56439eb3c64465fbb0730a83c
#
_cell.length_a   1.000
_cell.length_b   1.000
_cell.length_c   1.000
_cell.angle_alpha   90.00
_cell.angle_beta   90.00
_cell.angle_gamma   90.00
#
_symmetry.space_group_name_H-M   'P 1'
#
loop_
_entity.id
_entity.type
_entity.pdbx_description
1 polymer ?
#
loop_
_entity_poly.entity_id
_entity_poly.type
_entity_poly.pdbx_seq_one_letter_code
_entity_poly.pdbx_strand_id
1 'polypeptide(L)'
;MRITIANDEVAFVSDSYGAELHSLRFRDEELDYLWMPTEPGLGRTSTCFPLLGTVPDGRYEFAGAVYDIPMHGFARSTDFAVVDRTDDSVMYEMTDTAETLAAYPFPFRLRVRYALDGPALVTEYAVDNPGDATMLYSIGSHPRFTCPVDPGEGVAFADHELVFDAPERPEKLVRTFGPREAVDAAFTPDRRRLRLDDGLFTEGAFCFGSLDSDRVVVASDRSSRALALDLPGASHLQVWSVPGSPFVALEPWYGAISGNPPREEDGFWDRRPGTLELAPGGTATHSFRVTPIH
;
A
#
# COMPACT_ATOMS: atom_id res chain seq x y z
N MET A 1 7.36 1.02 -19.24
CA MET A 1 6.90 2.17 -20.11
C MET A 1 6.18 3.16 -19.21
N ARG A 2 6.63 4.43 -19.19
CA ARG A 2 5.98 5.49 -18.40
C ARG A 2 4.80 6.09 -19.13
N ILE A 3 3.71 6.29 -18.38
CA ILE A 3 2.45 6.88 -18.84
C ILE A 3 2.10 8.04 -17.92
N THR A 4 1.74 9.17 -18.52
CA THR A 4 1.16 10.32 -17.82
C THR A 4 -0.30 10.42 -18.18
N ILE A 5 -1.14 10.58 -17.18
CA ILE A 5 -2.57 10.86 -17.27
C ILE A 5 -2.85 12.14 -16.48
N ALA A 6 -3.65 13.02 -17.04
CA ALA A 6 -3.99 14.30 -16.39
C ALA A 6 -5.40 14.74 -16.76
N ASN A 7 -6.10 15.32 -15.79
CA ASN A 7 -7.32 16.09 -16.02
C ASN A 7 -7.06 17.58 -15.76
N ASP A 8 -8.11 18.38 -15.54
CA ASP A 8 -7.96 19.83 -15.31
C ASP A 8 -7.39 20.16 -13.93
N GLU A 9 -7.43 19.22 -12.96
CA GLU A 9 -7.03 19.44 -11.57
C GLU A 9 -5.69 18.78 -11.23
N VAL A 10 -5.52 17.50 -11.56
CA VAL A 10 -4.36 16.69 -11.14
C VAL A 10 -3.76 15.90 -12.30
N ALA A 11 -2.51 15.49 -12.11
CA ALA A 11 -1.81 14.58 -13.00
C ALA A 11 -1.11 13.50 -12.19
N PHE A 12 -1.07 12.26 -12.74
CA PHE A 12 -0.22 11.20 -12.23
C PHE A 12 0.70 10.64 -13.31
N VAL A 13 1.81 10.05 -12.86
CA VAL A 13 2.73 9.30 -13.72
C VAL A 13 2.82 7.88 -13.17
N SER A 14 2.66 6.89 -14.03
CA SER A 14 2.86 5.47 -13.71
C SER A 14 3.81 4.79 -14.68
N ASP A 15 4.36 3.62 -14.29
CA ASP A 15 5.26 2.82 -15.12
C ASP A 15 4.73 1.38 -15.20
N SER A 16 4.92 0.71 -16.35
CA SER A 16 4.57 -0.70 -16.54
C SER A 16 5.38 -1.64 -15.65
N TYR A 17 6.60 -1.28 -15.27
CA TYR A 17 7.38 -2.06 -14.33
C TYR A 17 6.80 -1.94 -12.92
N GLY A 18 6.32 -3.06 -12.37
CA GLY A 18 5.62 -3.12 -11.09
C GLY A 18 4.23 -2.49 -11.09
N ALA A 19 3.71 -2.05 -12.25
CA ALA A 19 2.57 -1.14 -12.34
C ALA A 19 2.72 0.02 -11.34
N GLU A 20 3.90 0.62 -11.25
CA GLU A 20 4.31 1.50 -10.17
C GLU A 20 3.86 2.95 -10.42
N LEU A 21 3.29 3.61 -9.39
CA LEU A 21 3.05 5.05 -9.41
C LEU A 21 4.34 5.82 -9.11
N HIS A 22 4.61 6.84 -9.90
CA HIS A 22 5.82 7.65 -9.83
C HIS A 22 5.58 9.10 -9.41
N SER A 23 4.37 9.63 -9.63
CA SER A 23 4.03 11.03 -9.35
C SER A 23 2.54 11.17 -9.18
N LEU A 24 2.12 12.05 -8.27
CA LEU A 24 0.76 12.56 -8.12
C LEU A 24 0.86 14.02 -7.67
N ARG A 25 0.35 14.95 -8.48
CA ARG A 25 0.43 16.39 -8.18
C ARG A 25 -0.74 17.14 -8.76
N PHE A 26 -1.06 18.30 -8.19
CA PHE A 26 -1.89 19.28 -8.87
C PHE A 26 -1.20 19.72 -10.17
N ARG A 27 -2.01 19.99 -11.20
CA ARG A 27 -1.51 20.20 -12.56
C ARG A 27 -0.56 21.38 -12.67
N ASP A 28 -0.85 22.47 -11.95
CA ASP A 28 -0.11 23.72 -12.02
C ASP A 28 0.89 23.89 -10.86
N GLU A 29 1.22 22.80 -10.13
CA GLU A 29 2.13 22.84 -9.01
C GLU A 29 3.33 21.92 -9.21
N GLU A 30 4.46 22.30 -8.59
CA GLU A 30 5.68 21.46 -8.58
C GLU A 30 5.68 20.43 -7.46
N LEU A 31 4.87 20.61 -6.41
CA LEU A 31 4.79 19.68 -5.27
C LEU A 31 4.26 18.34 -5.75
N ASP A 32 5.07 17.28 -5.52
CA ASP A 32 4.64 15.91 -5.75
C ASP A 32 4.21 15.29 -4.43
N TYR A 33 2.99 14.81 -4.36
CA TYR A 33 2.43 14.16 -3.18
C TYR A 33 2.98 12.72 -2.99
N LEU A 34 3.59 12.13 -4.03
CA LEU A 34 4.35 10.89 -3.90
C LEU A 34 5.83 11.20 -3.73
N TRP A 35 6.38 10.77 -2.60
CA TRP A 35 7.80 10.92 -2.34
C TRP A 35 8.63 10.01 -3.24
N MET A 36 9.67 10.59 -3.82
CA MET A 36 10.56 9.94 -4.76
C MET A 36 11.91 9.70 -4.08
N PRO A 37 12.29 8.44 -3.81
CA PRO A 37 13.61 8.16 -3.27
C PRO A 37 14.70 8.62 -4.26
N THR A 38 15.73 9.26 -3.74
CA THR A 38 16.95 9.58 -4.50
C THR A 38 17.88 8.38 -4.57
N GLU A 39 17.74 7.42 -3.62
CA GLU A 39 18.57 6.22 -3.54
C GLU A 39 17.98 5.07 -4.37
N PRO A 40 18.81 4.35 -5.14
CA PRO A 40 18.39 3.16 -5.87
C PRO A 40 17.90 2.05 -4.90
N GLY A 41 16.87 1.32 -5.30
CA GLY A 41 16.39 0.13 -4.57
C GLY A 41 15.28 0.38 -3.53
N LEU A 42 15.02 1.62 -3.16
CA LEU A 42 13.81 1.98 -2.44
C LEU A 42 12.69 2.19 -3.48
N GLY A 43 11.85 1.19 -3.72
CA GLY A 43 10.67 1.32 -4.60
C GLY A 43 9.79 2.50 -4.19
N ARG A 44 8.94 3.00 -5.09
CA ARG A 44 8.16 4.24 -4.88
C ARG A 44 6.78 3.95 -4.34
N THR A 45 5.92 3.41 -5.18
CA THR A 45 4.58 2.95 -4.82
C THR A 45 4.41 1.58 -5.45
N SER A 46 4.80 0.54 -4.72
CA SER A 46 4.85 -0.81 -5.26
C SER A 46 3.50 -1.50 -5.13
N THR A 47 3.10 -2.26 -6.17
CA THR A 47 2.05 -3.28 -6.07
C THR A 47 2.60 -4.50 -5.35
N CYS A 48 2.01 -4.87 -4.22
CA CYS A 48 2.38 -6.04 -3.43
C CYS A 48 1.42 -7.19 -3.77
N PHE A 49 1.93 -8.27 -4.37
CA PHE A 49 1.16 -9.47 -4.72
C PHE A 49 2.12 -10.65 -5.01
N PRO A 50 1.79 -11.86 -4.59
CA PRO A 50 0.62 -12.32 -3.82
C PRO A 50 0.84 -12.31 -2.30
N LEU A 51 1.90 -11.69 -1.81
CA LEU A 51 2.34 -11.68 -0.42
C LEU A 51 2.41 -10.24 0.11
N LEU A 52 2.00 -10.02 1.37
CA LEU A 52 2.22 -8.79 2.14
C LEU A 52 3.18 -9.09 3.28
N GLY A 53 4.31 -8.38 3.33
CA GLY A 53 5.39 -8.64 4.28
C GLY A 53 6.38 -9.69 3.77
N THR A 54 6.87 -10.55 4.66
CA THR A 54 7.90 -11.56 4.35
C THR A 54 7.54 -12.90 5.00
N VAL A 55 8.10 -14.00 4.50
CA VAL A 55 8.00 -15.34 5.07
C VAL A 55 9.36 -15.78 5.61
N PRO A 56 9.43 -16.78 6.52
CA PRO A 56 10.70 -17.26 7.07
C PRO A 56 11.70 -17.64 5.95
N ASP A 57 12.91 -17.08 6.02
CA ASP A 57 13.98 -17.32 5.05
C ASP A 57 13.59 -17.12 3.56
N GLY A 58 12.52 -16.34 3.31
CA GLY A 58 11.97 -16.15 1.96
C GLY A 58 11.25 -17.38 1.41
N ARG A 59 10.84 -18.33 2.26
CA ARG A 59 10.24 -19.60 1.88
C ARG A 59 8.94 -19.89 2.61
N TYR A 60 8.04 -20.57 1.91
CA TYR A 60 6.80 -21.07 2.50
C TYR A 60 6.47 -22.48 2.01
N GLU A 61 5.71 -23.21 2.80
CA GLU A 61 5.17 -24.51 2.45
C GLU A 61 3.71 -24.40 2.00
N PHE A 62 3.36 -25.09 0.94
CA PHE A 62 1.99 -25.27 0.49
C PHE A 62 1.83 -26.64 -0.16
N ALA A 63 0.79 -27.41 0.24
CA ALA A 63 0.46 -28.74 -0.29
C ALA A 63 1.66 -29.71 -0.28
N GLY A 64 2.55 -29.61 0.73
CA GLY A 64 3.72 -30.47 0.91
C GLY A 64 4.90 -30.12 0.01
N ALA A 65 4.88 -29.02 -0.71
CA ALA A 65 6.00 -28.47 -1.46
C ALA A 65 6.47 -27.13 -0.86
N VAL A 66 7.75 -26.81 -1.05
CA VAL A 66 8.38 -25.56 -0.56
C VAL A 66 8.60 -24.62 -1.75
N TYR A 67 8.26 -23.36 -1.58
CA TYR A 67 8.35 -22.32 -2.59
C TYR A 67 9.19 -21.15 -2.08
N ASP A 68 10.01 -20.59 -2.94
CA ASP A 68 10.75 -19.35 -2.68
C ASP A 68 9.90 -18.15 -3.14
N ILE A 69 9.74 -17.13 -2.28
CA ILE A 69 9.00 -15.91 -2.62
C ILE A 69 9.67 -14.68 -2.01
N PRO A 70 9.89 -13.61 -2.79
CA PRO A 70 10.48 -12.39 -2.26
C PRO A 70 9.49 -11.63 -1.35
N MET A 71 10.04 -10.77 -0.50
CA MET A 71 9.26 -9.86 0.34
C MET A 71 8.28 -9.03 -0.53
N HIS A 72 7.01 -9.00 -0.11
CA HIS A 72 5.88 -8.37 -0.82
C HIS A 72 5.53 -9.03 -2.17
N GLY A 73 6.01 -10.25 -2.42
CA GLY A 73 5.78 -10.97 -3.67
C GLY A 73 6.56 -10.41 -4.85
N PHE A 74 6.20 -10.85 -6.04
CA PHE A 74 6.93 -10.59 -7.27
C PHE A 74 6.34 -9.50 -8.17
N ALA A 75 5.08 -9.08 -7.95
CA ALA A 75 4.42 -8.10 -8.82
C ALA A 75 5.21 -6.79 -8.94
N ARG A 76 5.80 -6.32 -7.84
CA ARG A 76 6.61 -5.10 -7.77
C ARG A 76 7.86 -5.09 -8.65
N SER A 77 8.32 -6.25 -9.09
CA SER A 77 9.53 -6.43 -9.89
C SER A 77 9.27 -7.11 -11.24
N THR A 78 8.05 -7.03 -11.73
CA THR A 78 7.62 -7.62 -13.00
C THR A 78 7.10 -6.54 -13.95
N ASP A 79 7.37 -6.66 -15.25
CA ASP A 79 6.75 -5.81 -16.25
C ASP A 79 5.31 -6.26 -16.51
N PHE A 80 4.38 -5.30 -16.44
CA PHE A 80 2.98 -5.48 -16.80
C PHE A 80 2.73 -5.03 -18.23
N ALA A 81 1.81 -5.69 -18.92
CA ALA A 81 1.28 -5.21 -20.18
C ALA A 81 0.31 -4.04 -19.94
N VAL A 82 0.34 -3.02 -20.79
CA VAL A 82 -0.72 -2.00 -20.84
C VAL A 82 -1.85 -2.57 -21.70
N VAL A 83 -2.99 -2.83 -21.09
CA VAL A 83 -4.13 -3.51 -21.76
C VAL A 83 -5.27 -2.55 -22.09
N ASP A 84 -5.35 -1.41 -21.38
CA ASP A 84 -6.29 -0.35 -21.69
C ASP A 84 -5.72 1.01 -21.28
N ARG A 85 -6.13 2.06 -22.02
CA ARG A 85 -5.78 3.44 -21.73
C ARG A 85 -6.84 4.37 -22.30
N THR A 86 -7.28 5.31 -21.46
CA THR A 86 -8.17 6.42 -21.84
C THR A 86 -7.50 7.76 -21.52
N ASP A 87 -8.23 8.86 -21.63
CA ASP A 87 -7.72 10.20 -21.29
C ASP A 87 -7.55 10.36 -19.77
N ASP A 88 -8.31 9.59 -18.97
CA ASP A 88 -8.37 9.69 -17.50
C ASP A 88 -7.85 8.44 -16.76
N SER A 89 -7.51 7.37 -17.48
CA SER A 89 -7.10 6.11 -16.84
C SER A 89 -6.11 5.30 -17.66
N VAL A 90 -5.41 4.37 -16.96
CA VAL A 90 -4.59 3.33 -17.54
C VAL A 90 -4.79 2.03 -16.78
N MET A 91 -4.82 0.90 -17.49
CA MET A 91 -4.91 -0.45 -16.94
C MET A 91 -3.69 -1.28 -17.34
N TYR A 92 -3.06 -1.83 -16.33
CA TYR A 92 -1.94 -2.77 -16.44
C TYR A 92 -2.41 -4.18 -16.14
N GLU A 93 -1.86 -5.18 -16.83
CA GLU A 93 -2.19 -6.60 -16.64
C GLU A 93 -0.92 -7.43 -16.52
N MET A 94 -0.94 -8.36 -15.57
CA MET A 94 0.04 -9.42 -15.40
C MET A 94 -0.70 -10.76 -15.28
N THR A 95 -0.21 -11.77 -15.98
CA THR A 95 -0.70 -13.15 -15.85
C THR A 95 0.41 -14.06 -15.34
N ASP A 96 0.04 -15.25 -14.89
CA ASP A 96 1.00 -16.26 -14.50
C ASP A 96 1.93 -16.66 -15.65
N THR A 97 3.12 -17.05 -15.28
CA THR A 97 4.17 -17.59 -16.13
C THR A 97 4.77 -18.82 -15.49
N ALA A 98 5.60 -19.58 -16.19
CA ALA A 98 6.30 -20.72 -15.59
C ALA A 98 7.16 -20.28 -14.39
N GLU A 99 7.74 -19.08 -14.42
CA GLU A 99 8.55 -18.53 -13.33
C GLU A 99 7.68 -18.17 -12.10
N THR A 100 6.56 -17.47 -12.32
CA THR A 100 5.67 -17.12 -11.20
C THR A 100 4.97 -18.35 -10.62
N LEU A 101 4.61 -19.35 -11.43
CA LEU A 101 4.06 -20.62 -10.95
C LEU A 101 5.06 -21.44 -10.13
N ALA A 102 6.35 -21.30 -10.39
CA ALA A 102 7.40 -21.93 -9.57
C ALA A 102 7.54 -21.27 -8.17
N ALA A 103 7.14 -20.01 -8.02
CA ALA A 103 7.16 -19.29 -6.75
C ALA A 103 5.78 -19.24 -6.06
N TYR A 104 4.70 -19.40 -6.82
CA TYR A 104 3.31 -19.27 -6.36
C TYR A 104 2.42 -20.17 -7.24
N PRO A 105 2.02 -21.36 -6.75
CA PRO A 105 1.46 -22.44 -7.58
C PRO A 105 -0.03 -22.26 -7.89
N PHE A 106 -0.43 -21.04 -8.20
CA PHE A 106 -1.80 -20.70 -8.59
C PHE A 106 -1.78 -19.92 -9.91
N PRO A 107 -2.50 -20.37 -10.95
CA PRO A 107 -2.77 -19.53 -12.11
C PRO A 107 -3.51 -18.27 -11.67
N PHE A 108 -3.15 -17.14 -12.23
CA PHE A 108 -3.79 -15.86 -11.90
C PHE A 108 -3.78 -14.89 -13.08
N ARG A 109 -4.68 -13.91 -13.01
CA ARG A 109 -4.59 -12.67 -13.75
C ARG A 109 -4.75 -11.51 -12.77
N LEU A 110 -3.76 -10.64 -12.72
CA LEU A 110 -3.78 -9.42 -11.92
C LEU A 110 -3.88 -8.22 -12.84
N ARG A 111 -4.91 -7.37 -12.62
CA ARG A 111 -5.04 -6.07 -13.28
C ARG A 111 -4.94 -4.97 -12.25
N VAL A 112 -4.18 -3.94 -12.60
CA VAL A 112 -4.01 -2.71 -11.82
C VAL A 112 -4.48 -1.56 -12.67
N ARG A 113 -5.54 -0.88 -12.23
CA ARG A 113 -6.07 0.31 -12.90
C ARG A 113 -5.82 1.54 -12.06
N TYR A 114 -5.29 2.56 -12.69
CA TYR A 114 -5.20 3.92 -12.16
C TYR A 114 -6.15 4.81 -12.94
N ALA A 115 -7.02 5.55 -12.21
CA ALA A 115 -7.98 6.44 -12.83
C ALA A 115 -8.10 7.74 -12.04
N LEU A 116 -8.27 8.85 -12.75
CA LEU A 116 -8.61 10.15 -12.16
C LEU A 116 -10.13 10.27 -12.01
N ASP A 117 -10.55 10.76 -10.83
CA ASP A 117 -11.94 11.13 -10.52
C ASP A 117 -11.94 12.46 -9.77
N GLY A 118 -12.10 13.56 -10.53
CA GLY A 118 -11.83 14.92 -10.04
C GLY A 118 -10.37 15.03 -9.56
N PRO A 119 -10.11 15.56 -8.36
CA PRO A 119 -8.77 15.69 -7.80
C PRO A 119 -8.20 14.35 -7.28
N ALA A 120 -8.97 13.29 -7.30
CA ALA A 120 -8.58 12.01 -6.72
C ALA A 120 -7.95 11.05 -7.73
N LEU A 121 -6.95 10.31 -7.28
CA LEU A 121 -6.42 9.14 -7.96
C LEU A 121 -7.02 7.87 -7.32
N VAL A 122 -7.75 7.11 -8.11
CA VAL A 122 -8.32 5.82 -7.73
C VAL A 122 -7.38 4.71 -8.20
N THR A 123 -7.00 3.83 -7.29
CA THR A 123 -6.29 2.59 -7.59
C THR A 123 -7.25 1.42 -7.43
N GLU A 124 -7.40 0.61 -8.46
CA GLU A 124 -8.23 -0.59 -8.45
C GLU A 124 -7.38 -1.81 -8.80
N TYR A 125 -7.52 -2.85 -8.00
CA TYR A 125 -6.98 -4.17 -8.26
C TYR A 125 -8.11 -5.11 -8.65
N ALA A 126 -7.95 -5.86 -9.73
CA ALA A 126 -8.80 -7.01 -10.05
C ALA A 126 -7.94 -8.26 -10.14
N VAL A 127 -8.28 -9.25 -9.32
CA VAL A 127 -7.59 -10.54 -9.26
C VAL A 127 -8.54 -11.61 -9.77
N ASP A 128 -8.16 -12.30 -10.84
CA ASP A 128 -8.92 -13.43 -11.38
C ASP A 128 -8.19 -14.74 -11.05
N ASN A 129 -8.95 -15.76 -10.72
CA ASN A 129 -8.48 -17.15 -10.61
C ASN A 129 -8.92 -17.96 -11.84
N PRO A 130 -8.10 -18.08 -12.89
CA PRO A 130 -8.40 -18.91 -14.04
C PRO A 130 -8.13 -20.40 -13.81
N GLY A 131 -7.58 -20.78 -12.64
CA GLY A 131 -7.29 -22.16 -12.28
C GLY A 131 -8.52 -22.98 -11.87
N ASP A 132 -8.29 -24.23 -11.53
CA ASP A 132 -9.30 -25.22 -11.13
C ASP A 132 -9.36 -25.47 -9.61
N ALA A 133 -8.45 -24.84 -8.83
CA ALA A 133 -8.39 -24.90 -7.37
C ALA A 133 -8.63 -23.51 -6.77
N THR A 134 -9.05 -23.47 -5.49
CA THR A 134 -9.14 -22.21 -4.73
C THR A 134 -7.76 -21.58 -4.63
N MET A 135 -7.64 -20.34 -5.09
CA MET A 135 -6.43 -19.54 -5.01
C MET A 135 -6.38 -18.77 -3.69
N LEU A 136 -5.23 -18.80 -3.05
CA LEU A 136 -4.95 -18.10 -1.78
C LEU A 136 -4.00 -16.94 -2.05
N TYR A 137 -4.38 -15.70 -1.72
CA TYR A 137 -3.56 -14.53 -2.01
C TYR A 137 -3.70 -13.42 -0.98
N SER A 138 -2.82 -12.45 -1.07
CA SER A 138 -2.93 -11.13 -0.44
C SER A 138 -2.49 -10.08 -1.46
N ILE A 139 -3.06 -8.88 -1.36
CA ILE A 139 -2.74 -7.78 -2.28
C ILE A 139 -2.75 -6.44 -1.55
N GLY A 140 -1.93 -5.51 -2.00
CA GLY A 140 -1.91 -4.16 -1.46
C GLY A 140 -0.96 -3.23 -2.18
N SER A 141 -0.89 -2.01 -1.68
CA SER A 141 -0.01 -0.96 -2.17
C SER A 141 0.97 -0.52 -1.08
N HIS A 142 2.11 0.01 -1.50
CA HIS A 142 3.13 0.55 -0.60
C HIS A 142 3.49 2.00 -0.99
N PRO A 143 2.51 2.93 -1.00
CA PRO A 143 2.75 4.32 -1.36
C PRO A 143 3.51 5.05 -0.26
N ARG A 144 4.47 5.87 -0.68
CA ARG A 144 5.17 6.82 0.19
C ARG A 144 4.73 8.22 -0.18
N PHE A 145 4.07 8.88 0.75
CA PHE A 145 3.58 10.23 0.55
C PHE A 145 4.58 11.24 1.08
N THR A 146 4.79 12.33 0.35
CA THR A 146 5.62 13.43 0.80
C THR A 146 5.10 13.97 2.13
N CYS A 147 5.95 14.01 3.13
CA CYS A 147 5.66 14.57 4.45
C CYS A 147 6.94 15.22 4.98
N PRO A 148 6.95 16.53 5.24
CA PRO A 148 5.81 17.45 5.29
C PRO A 148 5.12 17.65 3.92
N VAL A 149 3.79 17.77 3.95
CA VAL A 149 2.97 18.03 2.74
C VAL A 149 3.15 19.44 2.20
N ASP A 150 3.86 20.29 2.90
CA ASP A 150 4.20 21.65 2.52
C ASP A 150 5.63 22.03 2.97
N PRO A 151 6.66 21.47 2.33
CA PRO A 151 8.04 21.64 2.78
C PRO A 151 8.55 23.08 2.63
N GLY A 152 7.91 23.89 1.77
CA GLY A 152 8.28 25.30 1.51
C GLY A 152 7.87 26.28 2.62
N GLU A 153 6.91 25.93 3.47
CA GLU A 153 6.33 26.80 4.49
C GLU A 153 6.97 26.61 5.88
N GLY A 154 8.09 25.92 5.99
CA GLY A 154 8.77 25.64 7.26
C GLY A 154 7.97 24.72 8.17
N VAL A 155 7.12 23.87 7.61
CA VAL A 155 6.37 22.82 8.30
C VAL A 155 7.25 21.58 8.40
N ALA A 156 7.41 21.06 9.63
CA ALA A 156 8.22 19.87 9.88
C ALA A 156 7.38 18.59 9.83
N PHE A 157 8.05 17.43 9.72
CA PHE A 157 7.39 16.12 9.81
C PHE A 157 6.55 15.98 11.11
N ALA A 158 7.10 16.40 12.25
CA ALA A 158 6.43 16.34 13.54
C ALA A 158 5.28 17.36 13.73
N ASP A 159 5.06 18.25 12.77
CA ASP A 159 3.88 19.13 12.75
C ASP A 159 2.65 18.43 12.13
N HIS A 160 2.80 17.16 11.66
CA HIS A 160 1.73 16.42 11.00
C HIS A 160 1.08 15.40 11.91
N GLU A 161 -0.15 15.09 11.56
CA GLU A 161 -0.97 14.06 12.22
C GLU A 161 -1.63 13.18 11.16
N LEU A 162 -1.89 11.92 11.52
CA LEU A 162 -2.89 11.08 10.85
C LEU A 162 -4.24 11.36 11.49
N VAL A 163 -5.18 11.85 10.70
CA VAL A 163 -6.55 12.18 11.14
C VAL A 163 -7.48 11.10 10.62
N PHE A 164 -8.14 10.40 11.52
CA PHE A 164 -9.08 9.30 11.27
C PHE A 164 -10.52 9.83 11.30
N ASP A 165 -11.39 9.33 10.43
CA ASP A 165 -12.81 9.72 10.38
C ASP A 165 -13.65 9.03 11.48
N ALA A 166 -13.12 7.98 12.12
CA ALA A 166 -13.67 7.37 13.33
C ALA A 166 -12.60 7.26 14.45
N PRO A 167 -12.99 7.12 15.74
CA PRO A 167 -12.01 6.86 16.80
C PRO A 167 -11.40 5.47 16.67
N GLU A 168 -10.08 5.38 16.53
CA GLU A 168 -9.39 4.10 16.45
C GLU A 168 -9.17 3.47 17.82
N ARG A 169 -9.49 2.19 17.94
CA ARG A 169 -9.37 1.44 19.20
C ARG A 169 -7.96 0.85 19.37
N PRO A 170 -7.41 0.80 20.60
CA PRO A 170 -6.07 0.26 20.84
C PRO A 170 -5.86 -1.17 20.33
N GLU A 171 -6.88 -2.02 20.41
CA GLU A 171 -6.85 -3.40 19.93
C GLU A 171 -6.70 -3.53 18.41
N LYS A 172 -7.01 -2.45 17.67
CA LYS A 172 -6.80 -2.39 16.22
C LYS A 172 -5.33 -2.30 15.84
N LEU A 173 -4.47 -1.86 16.73
CA LEU A 173 -3.03 -1.89 16.53
C LEU A 173 -2.54 -3.34 16.65
N VAL A 174 -2.50 -4.07 15.54
CA VAL A 174 -2.20 -5.51 15.52
C VAL A 174 -0.71 -5.80 15.54
N ARG A 175 0.11 -4.80 15.16
CA ARG A 175 1.56 -4.96 15.10
C ARG A 175 2.31 -3.65 15.22
N THR A 176 3.40 -3.67 15.97
CA THR A 176 4.44 -2.62 16.01
C THR A 176 5.81 -3.29 16.00
N PHE A 177 6.80 -2.61 15.45
CA PHE A 177 8.20 -3.00 15.61
C PHE A 177 8.78 -2.42 16.89
N GLY A 178 8.39 -1.17 17.24
CA GLY A 178 8.72 -0.52 18.49
C GLY A 178 7.68 -0.74 19.59
N PRO A 179 7.86 -0.09 20.74
CA PRO A 179 6.92 -0.18 21.84
C PRO A 179 5.51 0.27 21.45
N ARG A 180 4.53 -0.58 21.67
CA ARG A 180 3.11 -0.27 21.42
C ARG A 180 2.66 1.00 22.14
N GLU A 181 3.15 1.19 23.34
CA GLU A 181 2.84 2.33 24.20
C GLU A 181 3.24 3.66 23.55
N ALA A 182 4.29 3.70 22.72
CA ALA A 182 4.69 4.90 22.00
C ALA A 182 3.63 5.32 20.97
N VAL A 183 3.10 4.36 20.20
CA VAL A 183 2.01 4.62 19.25
C VAL A 183 0.73 5.02 19.97
N ASP A 184 0.37 4.33 21.06
CA ASP A 184 -0.81 4.65 21.85
C ASP A 184 -0.72 6.04 22.48
N ALA A 185 0.48 6.45 22.95
CA ALA A 185 0.73 7.79 23.52
C ALA A 185 0.70 8.92 22.47
N ALA A 186 0.92 8.59 21.18
CA ALA A 186 0.83 9.56 20.09
C ALA A 186 -0.61 9.93 19.73
N PHE A 187 -1.59 9.11 20.12
CA PHE A 187 -3.01 9.41 19.89
C PHE A 187 -3.52 10.53 20.79
N THR A 188 -4.41 11.35 20.25
CA THR A 188 -5.27 12.24 21.05
C THR A 188 -6.24 11.44 21.92
N PRO A 189 -6.77 12.04 23.03
CA PRO A 189 -7.67 11.32 23.95
C PRO A 189 -8.94 10.76 23.28
N ASP A 190 -9.45 11.41 22.22
CA ASP A 190 -10.59 10.97 21.40
C ASP A 190 -10.21 9.92 20.36
N ARG A 191 -8.91 9.59 20.23
CA ARG A 191 -8.31 8.62 19.33
C ARG A 191 -8.62 8.83 17.83
N ARG A 192 -8.89 10.08 17.46
CA ARG A 192 -9.10 10.47 16.06
C ARG A 192 -7.87 11.04 15.39
N ARG A 193 -6.84 11.41 16.17
CA ARG A 193 -5.59 11.97 15.63
C ARG A 193 -4.40 11.22 16.23
N LEU A 194 -3.46 10.85 15.39
CA LEU A 194 -2.18 10.28 15.76
C LEU A 194 -1.08 11.22 15.28
N ARG A 195 -0.36 11.83 16.22
CA ARG A 195 0.75 12.72 15.91
C ARG A 195 1.93 11.94 15.34
N LEU A 196 2.48 12.44 14.24
CA LEU A 196 3.68 11.88 13.65
C LEU A 196 4.91 12.39 14.41
N ASP A 197 5.83 11.47 14.65
CA ASP A 197 7.15 11.77 15.25
C ASP A 197 8.14 10.72 14.76
N ASP A 198 9.39 11.14 14.52
CA ASP A 198 10.46 10.23 14.09
C ASP A 198 10.68 9.07 15.07
N GLY A 199 10.43 9.29 16.36
CA GLY A 199 10.52 8.27 17.41
C GLY A 199 9.57 7.09 17.21
N LEU A 200 8.44 7.27 16.54
CA LEU A 200 7.50 6.19 16.23
C LEU A 200 8.09 5.15 15.26
N PHE A 201 9.10 5.54 14.50
CA PHE A 201 9.66 4.74 13.39
C PHE A 201 11.10 4.27 13.63
N THR A 202 11.68 4.55 14.80
CA THR A 202 13.08 4.18 15.10
C THR A 202 13.36 2.68 15.00
N GLU A 203 12.35 1.84 15.23
CA GLU A 203 12.45 0.39 15.13
C GLU A 203 11.66 -0.18 13.94
N GLY A 204 10.97 0.66 13.16
CA GLY A 204 10.23 0.26 11.96
C GLY A 204 8.79 0.74 11.90
N ALA A 205 7.91 -0.08 11.34
CA ALA A 205 6.51 0.26 11.07
C ALA A 205 5.56 -0.12 12.22
N PHE A 206 4.34 0.41 12.17
CA PHE A 206 3.22 -0.12 12.92
C PHE A 206 2.02 -0.36 12.00
N CYS A 207 1.13 -1.26 12.38
CA CYS A 207 0.05 -1.74 11.52
C CYS A 207 -1.27 -1.82 12.28
N PHE A 208 -2.29 -1.19 11.75
CA PHE A 208 -3.68 -1.35 12.17
C PHE A 208 -4.34 -2.47 11.37
N GLY A 209 -5.12 -3.31 12.05
CA GLY A 209 -5.99 -4.32 11.43
C GLY A 209 -7.45 -3.93 11.53
N SER A 210 -8.18 -4.03 10.43
CA SER A 210 -9.63 -3.74 10.38
C SER A 210 -9.98 -2.42 11.07
N LEU A 211 -9.45 -1.30 10.54
CA LEU A 211 -9.73 0.04 11.04
C LEU A 211 -11.24 0.26 11.27
N ASP A 212 -11.57 1.14 12.22
CA ASP A 212 -12.94 1.66 12.34
C ASP A 212 -13.17 2.82 11.36
N SER A 213 -12.11 3.36 10.78
CA SER A 213 -12.11 4.42 9.76
C SER A 213 -12.00 3.87 8.36
N ASP A 214 -12.79 4.43 7.43
CA ASP A 214 -12.62 4.22 5.99
C ASP A 214 -11.73 5.30 5.35
N ARG A 215 -11.38 6.33 6.12
CA ARG A 215 -10.57 7.46 5.65
C ARG A 215 -9.50 7.85 6.68
N VAL A 216 -8.29 8.10 6.18
CA VAL A 216 -7.17 8.67 6.95
C VAL A 216 -6.60 9.87 6.19
N VAL A 217 -6.34 10.97 6.89
CA VAL A 217 -5.78 12.19 6.28
C VAL A 217 -4.44 12.50 6.93
N VAL A 218 -3.41 12.72 6.11
CA VAL A 218 -2.15 13.35 6.55
C VAL A 218 -2.37 14.86 6.51
N ALA A 219 -2.36 15.51 7.66
CA ALA A 219 -2.66 16.93 7.79
C ALA A 219 -1.75 17.61 8.82
N SER A 220 -1.67 18.92 8.74
CA SER A 220 -0.99 19.79 9.72
C SER A 220 -1.84 21.04 9.96
N ASP A 221 -1.97 21.46 11.20
CA ASP A 221 -2.63 22.73 11.53
C ASP A 221 -1.82 23.96 11.04
N ARG A 222 -0.58 23.73 10.54
CA ARG A 222 0.32 24.77 10.01
C ARG A 222 0.29 24.89 8.48
N SER A 223 -0.50 24.06 7.77
CA SER A 223 -0.63 24.08 6.32
C SER A 223 -2.07 23.88 5.92
N SER A 224 -2.51 24.52 4.81
CA SER A 224 -3.77 24.22 4.16
C SER A 224 -3.71 22.92 3.33
N ARG A 225 -2.50 22.46 3.00
CA ARG A 225 -2.29 21.25 2.23
C ARG A 225 -2.44 20.01 3.10
N ALA A 226 -3.08 19.01 2.54
CA ALA A 226 -3.24 17.70 3.17
C ALA A 226 -3.33 16.61 2.10
N LEU A 227 -3.31 15.34 2.55
CA LEU A 227 -3.53 14.20 1.68
C LEU A 227 -4.51 13.25 2.33
N ALA A 228 -5.62 12.96 1.68
CA ALA A 228 -6.58 11.96 2.13
C ALA A 228 -6.35 10.62 1.44
N LEU A 229 -6.43 9.54 2.22
CA LEU A 229 -6.47 8.16 1.78
C LEU A 229 -7.81 7.54 2.20
N ASP A 230 -8.65 7.22 1.21
CA ASP A 230 -9.85 6.40 1.41
C ASP A 230 -9.51 4.95 1.12
N LEU A 231 -9.80 4.03 2.05
CA LEU A 231 -9.38 2.64 2.01
C LEU A 231 -10.51 1.66 2.41
N PRO A 232 -11.68 1.74 1.79
CA PRO A 232 -12.82 0.93 2.16
C PRO A 232 -12.49 -0.57 2.02
N GLY A 233 -12.81 -1.34 3.06
CA GLY A 233 -12.59 -2.78 3.07
C GLY A 233 -11.13 -3.23 3.15
N ALA A 234 -10.18 -2.31 3.37
CA ALA A 234 -8.81 -2.70 3.66
C ALA A 234 -8.76 -3.50 4.97
N SER A 235 -8.13 -4.66 4.93
CA SER A 235 -7.97 -5.48 6.14
C SER A 235 -6.90 -4.90 7.08
N HIS A 236 -5.96 -4.12 6.53
CA HIS A 236 -4.88 -3.51 7.29
C HIS A 236 -4.47 -2.16 6.69
N LEU A 237 -4.01 -1.27 7.57
CA LEU A 237 -3.24 -0.08 7.21
C LEU A 237 -1.88 -0.17 7.88
N GLN A 238 -0.81 -0.35 7.11
CA GLN A 238 0.53 -0.21 7.63
C GLN A 238 0.99 1.24 7.51
N VAL A 239 1.62 1.74 8.56
CA VAL A 239 2.20 3.07 8.63
C VAL A 239 3.69 2.92 8.86
N TRP A 240 4.49 3.57 7.99
CA TRP A 240 5.94 3.48 8.05
C TRP A 240 6.61 4.78 7.61
N SER A 241 7.76 5.03 8.18
CA SER A 241 8.72 6.04 7.72
C SER A 241 10.14 5.62 8.08
N VAL A 242 11.11 6.38 7.64
CA VAL A 242 12.49 6.33 8.11
C VAL A 242 12.77 7.64 8.84
N PRO A 243 13.23 7.62 10.11
CA PRO A 243 13.53 8.83 10.85
C PRO A 243 14.39 9.82 10.05
N GLY A 244 13.94 11.08 9.99
CA GLY A 244 14.59 12.14 9.23
C GLY A 244 14.30 12.13 7.72
N SER A 245 13.50 11.20 7.21
CA SER A 245 13.09 11.17 5.81
C SER A 245 11.83 11.99 5.56
N PRO A 246 11.70 12.64 4.39
CA PRO A 246 10.57 13.51 4.08
C PRO A 246 9.37 12.74 3.51
N PHE A 247 8.97 11.65 4.16
CA PHE A 247 7.79 10.87 3.74
C PHE A 247 7.11 10.15 4.90
N VAL A 248 5.86 9.80 4.71
CA VAL A 248 5.14 8.77 5.45
C VAL A 248 4.53 7.77 4.46
N ALA A 249 4.73 6.48 4.68
CA ALA A 249 4.04 5.45 3.94
C ALA A 249 2.72 5.12 4.65
N LEU A 250 1.63 5.13 3.88
CA LEU A 250 0.30 4.68 4.30
C LEU A 250 -0.12 3.56 3.35
N GLU A 251 -0.09 2.34 3.81
CA GLU A 251 -0.13 1.15 2.97
C GLU A 251 -1.46 0.41 3.16
N PRO A 252 -2.45 0.60 2.25
CA PRO A 252 -3.69 -0.15 2.28
C PRO A 252 -3.44 -1.59 1.82
N TRP A 253 -3.75 -2.55 2.68
CA TRP A 253 -3.51 -3.97 2.47
C TRP A 253 -4.79 -4.80 2.62
N TYR A 254 -4.93 -5.79 1.76
CA TYR A 254 -6.07 -6.72 1.69
C TYR A 254 -5.55 -8.15 1.82
N GLY A 255 -6.00 -8.86 2.86
CA GLY A 255 -5.60 -10.24 3.13
C GLY A 255 -4.61 -10.37 4.29
N ALA A 256 -3.97 -11.53 4.36
CA ALA A 256 -2.99 -11.85 5.41
C ALA A 256 -1.74 -11.00 5.31
N ILE A 257 -1.25 -10.55 6.45
CA ILE A 257 0.06 -9.91 6.58
C ILE A 257 1.04 -10.87 7.26
N SER A 258 2.25 -10.90 6.76
CA SER A 258 3.34 -11.63 7.42
C SER A 258 4.12 -10.73 8.36
N GLY A 259 4.71 -11.36 9.36
CA GLY A 259 5.57 -10.70 10.31
C GLY A 259 6.92 -10.21 9.74
N ASN A 260 7.59 -9.29 10.47
CA ASN A 260 9.03 -9.05 10.40
C ASN A 260 9.56 -8.83 11.84
N PRO A 261 10.25 -9.81 12.45
CA PRO A 261 10.50 -11.12 11.85
C PRO A 261 9.18 -11.88 11.59
N PRO A 262 9.18 -12.77 10.57
CA PRO A 262 8.02 -13.60 10.28
C PRO A 262 7.76 -14.58 11.43
N ARG A 263 6.50 -14.92 11.66
CA ARG A 263 6.08 -15.92 12.64
C ARG A 263 6.17 -17.31 12.02
N GLU A 264 6.08 -18.35 12.83
CA GLU A 264 6.11 -19.75 12.35
C GLU A 264 4.97 -20.02 11.34
N GLU A 265 3.75 -19.55 11.64
CA GLU A 265 2.59 -19.71 10.74
C GLU A 265 2.75 -18.99 9.40
N ASP A 266 3.59 -17.95 9.31
CA ASP A 266 3.87 -17.26 8.05
C ASP A 266 4.65 -18.16 7.06
N GLY A 267 5.25 -19.24 7.54
CA GLY A 267 5.89 -20.28 6.73
C GLY A 267 4.92 -21.26 6.05
N PHE A 268 3.60 -21.17 6.32
CA PHE A 268 2.59 -22.05 5.73
C PHE A 268 1.54 -21.22 5.02
N TRP A 269 1.45 -21.33 3.68
CA TRP A 269 0.61 -20.46 2.87
C TRP A 269 -0.88 -20.54 3.22
N ASP A 270 -1.37 -21.74 3.51
CA ASP A 270 -2.77 -22.03 3.85
C ASP A 270 -3.11 -21.85 5.33
N ARG A 271 -2.14 -21.49 6.16
CA ARG A 271 -2.35 -21.30 7.62
C ARG A 271 -2.27 -19.85 8.06
N ARG A 272 -1.92 -18.92 7.16
CA ARG A 272 -1.79 -17.50 7.47
C ARG A 272 -3.16 -16.88 7.74
N PRO A 273 -3.39 -16.33 8.95
CA PRO A 273 -4.68 -15.74 9.28
C PRO A 273 -5.04 -14.57 8.36
N GLY A 274 -6.27 -14.58 7.83
CA GLY A 274 -6.75 -13.51 6.97
C GLY A 274 -6.37 -13.62 5.50
N THR A 275 -5.73 -14.72 5.06
CA THR A 275 -5.50 -14.98 3.63
C THR A 275 -6.81 -14.92 2.86
N LEU A 276 -6.82 -14.21 1.73
CA LEU A 276 -7.97 -14.16 0.83
C LEU A 276 -8.07 -15.44 0.03
N GLU A 277 -9.30 -15.92 -0.11
CA GLU A 277 -9.62 -17.11 -0.90
C GLU A 277 -10.44 -16.71 -2.12
N LEU A 278 -10.05 -17.19 -3.30
CA LEU A 278 -10.76 -16.95 -4.54
C LEU A 278 -11.06 -18.28 -5.23
N ALA A 279 -12.35 -18.58 -5.36
CA ALA A 279 -12.83 -19.80 -6.00
C ALA A 279 -12.40 -19.88 -7.47
N PRO A 280 -12.31 -21.09 -8.06
CA PRO A 280 -12.08 -21.28 -9.49
C PRO A 280 -13.03 -20.44 -10.34
N GLY A 281 -12.48 -19.75 -11.35
CA GLY A 281 -13.25 -18.86 -12.25
C GLY A 281 -13.72 -17.57 -11.58
N GLY A 282 -13.40 -17.32 -10.31
CA GLY A 282 -13.80 -16.12 -9.58
C GLY A 282 -12.96 -14.90 -9.93
N THR A 283 -13.52 -13.72 -9.67
CA THR A 283 -12.85 -12.41 -9.71
C THR A 283 -13.10 -11.69 -8.40
N ALA A 284 -12.07 -11.12 -7.82
CA ALA A 284 -12.16 -10.23 -6.66
C ALA A 284 -11.60 -8.85 -7.01
N THR A 285 -12.18 -7.81 -6.43
CA THR A 285 -11.73 -6.42 -6.61
C THR A 285 -11.43 -5.76 -5.28
N HIS A 286 -10.38 -4.94 -5.28
CA HIS A 286 -9.98 -4.13 -4.13
C HIS A 286 -9.64 -2.73 -4.63
N SER A 287 -9.93 -1.70 -3.87
CA SER A 287 -9.64 -0.34 -4.29
C SER A 287 -9.37 0.60 -3.13
N PHE A 288 -8.58 1.60 -3.38
CA PHE A 288 -8.37 2.74 -2.50
C PHE A 288 -8.28 4.03 -3.33
N ARG A 289 -8.42 5.16 -2.67
CA ARG A 289 -8.40 6.47 -3.31
C ARG A 289 -7.43 7.39 -2.58
N VAL A 290 -6.63 8.12 -3.33
CA VAL A 290 -5.74 9.17 -2.83
C VAL A 290 -6.23 10.50 -3.35
N THR A 291 -6.49 11.44 -2.44
CA THR A 291 -6.97 12.79 -2.81
C THR A 291 -6.02 13.83 -2.20
N PRO A 292 -5.19 14.50 -3.03
CA PRO A 292 -4.51 15.71 -2.62
C PRO A 292 -5.50 16.80 -2.22
N ILE A 293 -5.19 17.58 -1.19
CA ILE A 293 -6.00 18.69 -0.69
C ILE A 293 -5.11 19.93 -0.65
N HIS A 294 -5.65 21.04 -1.16
CA HIS A 294 -4.97 22.34 -1.26
C HIS A 294 -5.71 23.42 -0.50
#